data_64c10189476f591832b4bd5fa25a4b85
#
_entry.id   64c10189476f591832b4bd5fa25a4b85
#
_cell.length_a   1.000
_cell.length_b   1.000
_cell.length_c   1.000
_cell.angle_alpha   90.00
_cell.angle_beta   90.00
_cell.angle_gamma   90.00
#
_symmetry.space_group_name_H-M   'P 1'
#
loop_
_entity.id
_entity.type
_entity.pdbx_description
1 polymer ?
#
loop_
_entity_poly.entity_id
_entity_poly.type
_entity_poly.pdbx_seq_one_letter_code
_entity_poly.pdbx_strand_id
1 'polypeptide(L)'
;YSWQTIGYVSDLDRVDVNDLKDFFLRWYGPNNAVLTIGGDLDVKQTLAWVQKYFGSIPKGPEVVDAPKQPARLSEDRFITLEDRVQQPMLLIGWPTQYLGAEDQVALDALASALGSGNNSLLYQELVKTQKAVDAGAFQDCAELACTFYVYAMAPSGDKGKLAPLYQETLQVLEKF
;
A
#
# COMPACT_ATOMS: atom_id res chain seq x y z
N TYR A 1 3.31 -8.47 -4.88
CA TYR A 1 3.65 -7.75 -3.64
C TYR A 1 4.15 -8.69 -2.53
N SER A 2 4.76 -9.81 -2.90
CA SER A 2 5.27 -10.80 -1.94
C SER A 2 6.68 -10.49 -1.42
N TRP A 3 7.31 -9.41 -1.88
CA TRP A 3 8.62 -8.96 -1.43
C TRP A 3 8.62 -7.48 -1.07
N GLN A 4 9.63 -7.07 -0.31
CA GLN A 4 9.76 -5.69 0.15
C GLN A 4 10.15 -4.76 -1.01
N THR A 5 9.59 -3.55 -1.04
CA THR A 5 9.92 -2.52 -2.03
C THR A 5 11.41 -2.17 -2.05
N ILE A 6 12.07 -2.19 -0.87
CA ILE A 6 13.52 -1.95 -0.75
C ILE A 6 14.34 -3.09 -1.37
N GLY A 7 13.78 -4.28 -1.56
CA GLY A 7 14.50 -5.47 -2.02
C GLY A 7 15.34 -6.13 -0.93
N TYR A 8 16.20 -7.03 -1.35
CA TYR A 8 17.07 -7.81 -0.47
C TYR A 8 18.54 -7.61 -0.85
N VAL A 9 19.44 -7.67 0.14
CA VAL A 9 20.89 -7.60 -0.11
C VAL A 9 21.36 -8.72 -1.06
N SER A 10 20.76 -9.90 -0.95
CA SER A 10 21.06 -11.02 -1.85
C SER A 10 20.79 -10.73 -3.34
N ASP A 11 19.92 -9.76 -3.66
CA ASP A 11 19.68 -9.35 -5.04
C ASP A 11 20.84 -8.49 -5.55
N LEU A 12 21.41 -7.64 -4.68
CA LEU A 12 22.57 -6.82 -5.00
C LEU A 12 23.83 -7.68 -5.29
N ASP A 13 23.96 -8.82 -4.63
CA ASP A 13 25.09 -9.74 -4.85
C ASP A 13 25.04 -10.46 -6.20
N ARG A 14 23.88 -10.44 -6.87
CA ARG A 14 23.64 -11.14 -8.15
C ARG A 14 23.57 -10.21 -9.34
N VAL A 15 23.17 -8.95 -9.14
CA VAL A 15 22.98 -7.97 -10.20
C VAL A 15 24.33 -7.53 -10.77
N ASP A 16 24.45 -7.58 -12.09
CA ASP A 16 25.58 -7.02 -12.81
C ASP A 16 25.21 -5.76 -13.63
N VAL A 17 26.21 -5.18 -14.29
CA VAL A 17 26.02 -3.95 -15.09
C VAL A 17 25.11 -4.20 -16.30
N ASN A 18 25.03 -5.43 -16.81
CA ASN A 18 24.17 -5.73 -17.97
C ASN A 18 22.71 -5.82 -17.52
N ASP A 19 22.43 -6.40 -16.35
CA ASP A 19 21.10 -6.40 -15.75
C ASP A 19 20.55 -4.98 -15.56
N LEU A 20 21.41 -4.05 -15.09
CA LEU A 20 21.06 -2.64 -14.95
C LEU A 20 20.80 -1.97 -16.30
N LYS A 21 21.61 -2.25 -17.32
CA LYS A 21 21.39 -1.71 -18.66
C LYS A 21 20.09 -2.22 -19.27
N ASP A 22 19.82 -3.51 -19.17
CA ASP A 22 18.61 -4.15 -19.70
C ASP A 22 17.37 -3.61 -19.01
N PHE A 23 17.41 -3.45 -17.68
CA PHE A 23 16.35 -2.80 -16.91
C PHE A 23 16.10 -1.37 -17.40
N PHE A 24 17.17 -0.57 -17.55
CA PHE A 24 17.06 0.82 -17.96
C PHE A 24 16.50 0.95 -19.39
N LEU A 25 17.02 0.16 -20.34
CA LEU A 25 16.55 0.14 -21.72
C LEU A 25 15.09 -0.29 -21.84
N ARG A 26 14.65 -1.20 -20.96
CA ARG A 26 13.28 -1.70 -20.96
C ARG A 26 12.28 -0.68 -20.43
N TRP A 27 12.60 -0.04 -19.30
CA TRP A 27 11.62 0.73 -18.56
C TRP A 27 11.70 2.24 -18.76
N TYR A 28 12.87 2.76 -19.13
CA TYR A 28 13.13 4.20 -19.23
C TYR A 28 13.16 4.73 -20.69
N GLY A 29 12.54 4.03 -21.61
CA GLY A 29 12.37 4.51 -22.97
C GLY A 29 11.38 5.68 -23.07
N PRO A 30 11.51 6.57 -24.08
CA PRO A 30 10.58 7.69 -24.25
C PRO A 30 9.15 7.27 -24.54
N ASN A 31 8.92 6.03 -24.96
CA ASN A 31 7.60 5.44 -25.12
C ASN A 31 6.94 5.01 -23.80
N ASN A 32 7.68 5.04 -22.69
CA ASN A 32 7.19 4.74 -21.35
C ASN A 32 7.39 5.92 -20.38
N ALA A 33 7.50 7.14 -20.89
CA ALA A 33 7.73 8.34 -20.10
C ALA A 33 6.77 9.47 -20.50
N VAL A 34 6.35 10.25 -19.51
CA VAL A 34 5.58 11.49 -19.70
C VAL A 34 6.41 12.64 -19.18
N LEU A 35 6.73 13.60 -20.06
CA LEU A 35 7.42 14.83 -19.67
C LEU A 35 6.42 15.95 -19.45
N THR A 36 6.34 16.46 -18.23
CA THR A 36 5.54 17.63 -17.87
C THR A 36 6.44 18.81 -17.55
N ILE A 37 6.22 19.95 -18.19
CA ILE A 37 6.97 21.17 -17.96
C ILE A 37 5.98 22.26 -17.56
N GLY A 38 6.15 22.84 -16.37
CA GLY A 38 5.32 23.91 -15.83
C GLY A 38 6.14 25.15 -15.49
N GLY A 39 5.55 26.35 -15.68
CA GLY A 39 6.18 27.63 -15.34
C GLY A 39 5.79 28.76 -16.31
N ASP A 40 6.48 29.89 -16.19
CA ASP A 40 6.37 30.99 -17.16
C ASP A 40 7.26 30.67 -18.38
N LEU A 41 6.65 30.08 -19.41
CA LEU A 41 7.35 29.54 -20.57
C LEU A 41 6.67 29.87 -21.89
N ASP A 42 7.47 30.07 -22.94
CA ASP A 42 6.98 30.06 -24.32
C ASP A 42 6.82 28.62 -24.81
N VAL A 43 5.58 28.22 -25.12
CA VAL A 43 5.24 26.84 -25.49
C VAL A 43 5.96 26.41 -26.76
N LYS A 44 6.05 27.30 -27.79
CA LYS A 44 6.69 26.95 -29.07
C LYS A 44 8.21 26.75 -28.88
N GLN A 45 8.84 27.62 -28.12
CA GLN A 45 10.27 27.52 -27.85
C GLN A 45 10.56 26.29 -26.99
N THR A 46 9.74 26.00 -26.01
CA THR A 46 9.88 24.84 -25.13
C THR A 46 9.74 23.54 -25.94
N LEU A 47 8.71 23.43 -26.80
CA LEU A 47 8.56 22.27 -27.70
C LEU A 47 9.75 22.08 -28.63
N ALA A 48 10.31 23.20 -29.17
CA ALA A 48 11.52 23.11 -30.00
C ALA A 48 12.72 22.57 -29.20
N TRP A 49 12.87 22.97 -27.95
CA TRP A 49 13.91 22.43 -27.07
C TRP A 49 13.64 20.94 -26.72
N VAL A 50 12.41 20.57 -26.41
CA VAL A 50 12.06 19.16 -26.17
C VAL A 50 12.43 18.32 -27.39
N GLN A 51 12.03 18.75 -28.58
CA GLN A 51 12.37 18.05 -29.82
C GLN A 51 13.90 17.98 -30.05
N LYS A 52 14.62 19.06 -29.76
CA LYS A 52 16.08 19.12 -29.91
C LYS A 52 16.80 18.16 -28.99
N TYR A 53 16.38 18.08 -27.71
CA TYR A 53 17.10 17.30 -26.70
C TYR A 53 16.62 15.86 -26.54
N PHE A 54 15.34 15.59 -26.81
CA PHE A 54 14.73 14.28 -26.61
C PHE A 54 14.33 13.60 -27.91
N GLY A 55 14.15 14.34 -29.01
CA GLY A 55 13.62 13.79 -30.26
C GLY A 55 14.52 12.76 -30.96
N SER A 56 15.81 12.72 -30.64
CA SER A 56 16.77 11.74 -31.19
C SER A 56 16.85 10.45 -30.37
N ILE A 57 16.21 10.39 -29.19
CA ILE A 57 16.24 9.20 -28.33
C ILE A 57 15.39 8.11 -28.98
N PRO A 58 15.93 6.92 -29.25
CA PRO A 58 15.17 5.86 -29.89
C PRO A 58 14.09 5.32 -28.96
N LYS A 59 13.01 4.87 -29.54
CA LYS A 59 11.93 4.18 -28.83
C LYS A 59 12.48 2.88 -28.19
N GLY A 60 12.18 2.66 -26.91
CA GLY A 60 12.46 1.41 -26.22
C GLY A 60 11.50 0.27 -26.60
N PRO A 61 11.68 -0.93 -26.04
CA PRO A 61 10.73 -2.02 -26.16
C PRO A 61 9.33 -1.60 -25.69
N GLU A 62 8.32 -2.31 -26.16
CA GLU A 62 6.97 -2.13 -25.65
C GLU A 62 6.89 -2.62 -24.19
N VAL A 63 6.37 -1.77 -23.32
CA VAL A 63 6.11 -2.10 -21.92
C VAL A 63 4.66 -2.55 -21.81
N VAL A 64 4.49 -3.79 -21.38
CA VAL A 64 3.16 -4.35 -21.12
C VAL A 64 2.91 -4.33 -19.64
N ASP A 65 1.82 -3.69 -19.22
CA ASP A 65 1.40 -3.63 -17.84
C ASP A 65 1.07 -5.02 -17.29
N ALA A 66 1.44 -5.26 -16.04
CA ALA A 66 1.04 -6.48 -15.36
C ALA A 66 -0.50 -6.51 -15.17
N PRO A 67 -1.13 -7.67 -15.36
CA PRO A 67 -2.58 -7.77 -15.17
C PRO A 67 -2.93 -7.51 -13.70
N LYS A 68 -4.00 -6.77 -13.46
CA LYS A 68 -4.54 -6.53 -12.14
C LYS A 68 -5.02 -7.85 -11.53
N GLN A 69 -4.50 -8.20 -10.37
CA GLN A 69 -4.74 -9.50 -9.72
C GLN A 69 -5.00 -9.31 -8.22
N PRO A 70 -6.22 -8.90 -7.84
CA PRO A 70 -6.60 -8.89 -6.43
C PRO A 70 -6.41 -10.28 -5.81
N ALA A 71 -5.78 -10.32 -4.65
CA ALA A 71 -5.56 -11.58 -3.93
C ALA A 71 -6.90 -12.18 -3.48
N ARG A 72 -6.98 -13.50 -3.46
CA ARG A 72 -8.13 -14.25 -2.92
C ARG A 72 -7.64 -15.24 -1.89
N LEU A 73 -8.24 -15.20 -0.72
CA LEU A 73 -8.00 -16.20 0.32
C LEU A 73 -9.12 -17.23 0.25
N SER A 74 -8.76 -18.51 0.29
CA SER A 74 -9.71 -19.62 0.38
C SER A 74 -10.21 -19.89 1.80
N GLU A 75 -9.46 -19.39 2.79
CA GLU A 75 -9.71 -19.55 4.22
C GLU A 75 -9.02 -18.43 5.00
N ASP A 76 -9.45 -18.21 6.24
CA ASP A 76 -8.79 -17.31 7.17
C ASP A 76 -7.40 -17.82 7.53
N ARG A 77 -6.43 -16.91 7.60
CA ARG A 77 -5.04 -17.20 7.98
C ARG A 77 -4.68 -16.46 9.25
N PHE A 78 -4.16 -17.19 10.22
CA PHE A 78 -3.67 -16.63 11.48
C PHE A 78 -2.16 -16.79 11.55
N ILE A 79 -1.47 -15.65 11.75
CA ILE A 79 -0.01 -15.60 11.84
C ILE A 79 0.35 -14.88 13.12
N THR A 80 1.18 -15.49 13.95
CA THR A 80 1.74 -14.86 15.15
C THR A 80 3.23 -14.62 14.93
N LEU A 81 3.65 -13.37 15.11
CA LEU A 81 5.05 -12.95 15.07
C LEU A 81 5.45 -12.49 16.47
N GLU A 82 6.55 -13.05 16.98
CA GLU A 82 7.13 -12.63 18.26
C GLU A 82 8.27 -11.66 17.99
N ASP A 83 8.23 -10.50 18.65
CA ASP A 83 9.30 -9.50 18.58
C ASP A 83 9.44 -8.77 19.92
N ARG A 84 10.54 -8.03 20.07
CA ARG A 84 10.83 -7.20 21.26
C ARG A 84 10.04 -5.89 21.21
N VAL A 85 8.73 -5.99 21.26
CA VAL A 85 7.80 -4.84 21.25
C VAL A 85 7.27 -4.55 22.66
N GLN A 86 6.93 -3.29 22.93
CA GLN A 86 6.36 -2.90 24.21
C GLN A 86 4.88 -3.28 24.33
N GLN A 87 4.18 -3.29 23.21
CA GLN A 87 2.74 -3.52 23.15
C GLN A 87 2.41 -4.52 22.05
N PRO A 88 1.61 -5.55 22.34
CA PRO A 88 1.11 -6.45 21.31
C PRO A 88 0.17 -5.72 20.35
N MET A 89 0.27 -6.04 19.07
CA MET A 89 -0.57 -5.46 18.02
C MET A 89 -1.35 -6.55 17.29
N LEU A 90 -2.64 -6.33 17.15
CA LEU A 90 -3.52 -7.05 16.24
C LEU A 90 -3.56 -6.32 14.91
N LEU A 91 -3.37 -7.03 13.81
CA LEU A 91 -3.57 -6.53 12.46
C LEU A 91 -4.46 -7.53 11.69
N ILE A 92 -5.58 -7.05 11.19
CA ILE A 92 -6.51 -7.82 10.36
C ILE A 92 -6.48 -7.24 8.96
N GLY A 93 -6.28 -8.07 7.94
CA GLY A 93 -6.21 -7.63 6.54
C GLY A 93 -7.18 -8.39 5.65
N TRP A 94 -7.94 -7.68 4.84
CA TRP A 94 -8.82 -8.23 3.81
C TRP A 94 -8.29 -7.81 2.43
N PRO A 95 -7.94 -8.78 1.57
CA PRO A 95 -7.64 -8.44 0.18
C PRO A 95 -8.86 -7.78 -0.48
N THR A 96 -8.61 -6.67 -1.15
CA THR A 96 -9.64 -5.92 -1.87
C THR A 96 -9.27 -5.78 -3.35
N GLN A 97 -9.84 -4.82 -4.04
CA GLN A 97 -9.65 -4.58 -5.46
C GLN A 97 -8.22 -4.05 -5.78
N TYR A 98 -8.09 -3.15 -6.69
CA TYR A 98 -6.85 -2.50 -7.13
C TYR A 98 -7.06 -0.97 -7.17
N LEU A 99 -5.96 -0.24 -7.25
CA LEU A 99 -6.00 1.23 -7.33
C LEU A 99 -6.82 1.70 -8.54
N GLY A 100 -7.79 2.57 -8.30
CA GLY A 100 -8.71 3.09 -9.31
C GLY A 100 -9.92 2.20 -9.60
N ALA A 101 -10.15 1.14 -8.80
CA ALA A 101 -11.39 0.36 -8.87
C ALA A 101 -12.59 1.16 -8.35
N GLU A 102 -13.79 0.79 -8.78
CA GLU A 102 -15.02 1.50 -8.43
C GLU A 102 -15.28 1.56 -6.92
N ASP A 103 -14.95 0.48 -6.21
CA ASP A 103 -15.15 0.37 -4.75
C ASP A 103 -14.10 1.11 -3.91
N GLN A 104 -13.02 1.62 -4.51
CA GLN A 104 -11.92 2.23 -3.75
C GLN A 104 -12.40 3.37 -2.86
N VAL A 105 -13.17 4.31 -3.42
CA VAL A 105 -13.65 5.49 -2.67
C VAL A 105 -14.58 5.09 -1.53
N ALA A 106 -15.41 4.06 -1.73
CA ALA A 106 -16.28 3.55 -0.67
C ALA A 106 -15.48 2.92 0.48
N LEU A 107 -14.42 2.17 0.15
CA LEU A 107 -13.53 1.57 1.15
C LEU A 107 -12.70 2.62 1.88
N ASP A 108 -12.27 3.70 1.22
CA ASP A 108 -11.58 4.83 1.87
C ASP A 108 -12.52 5.57 2.84
N ALA A 109 -13.78 5.76 2.45
CA ALA A 109 -14.80 6.34 3.32
C ALA A 109 -15.10 5.42 4.53
N LEU A 110 -15.19 4.11 4.29
CA LEU A 110 -15.34 3.10 5.34
C LEU A 110 -14.17 3.13 6.33
N ALA A 111 -12.93 3.16 5.83
CA ALA A 111 -11.73 3.26 6.66
C ALA A 111 -11.75 4.50 7.53
N SER A 112 -12.17 5.64 6.97
CA SER A 112 -12.31 6.89 7.69
C SER A 112 -13.37 6.81 8.79
N ALA A 113 -14.55 6.28 8.50
CA ALA A 113 -15.63 6.13 9.47
C ALA A 113 -15.27 5.17 10.61
N LEU A 114 -14.58 4.07 10.28
CA LEU A 114 -14.16 3.08 11.27
C LEU A 114 -12.99 3.56 12.13
N GLY A 115 -11.98 4.22 11.55
CA GLY A 115 -10.69 4.38 12.19
C GLY A 115 -10.12 5.80 12.27
N SER A 116 -10.77 6.84 11.71
CA SER A 116 -10.18 8.18 11.70
C SER A 116 -10.74 9.09 12.79
N GLY A 117 -9.86 9.50 13.71
CA GLY A 117 -10.16 10.48 14.75
C GLY A 117 -11.02 9.95 15.89
N ASN A 118 -11.28 10.85 16.86
CA ASN A 118 -11.90 10.48 18.14
C ASN A 118 -13.39 10.10 18.04
N ASN A 119 -14.03 10.37 16.93
CA ASN A 119 -15.43 10.02 16.68
C ASN A 119 -15.58 8.71 15.90
N SER A 120 -14.49 8.11 15.46
CA SER A 120 -14.50 6.83 14.75
C SER A 120 -14.98 5.69 15.65
N LEU A 121 -15.57 4.68 15.04
CA LEU A 121 -16.17 3.56 15.75
C LEU A 121 -15.14 2.79 16.60
N LEU A 122 -13.97 2.49 16.01
CA LEU A 122 -12.88 1.77 16.71
C LEU A 122 -12.35 2.58 17.90
N TYR A 123 -12.21 3.91 17.74
CA TYR A 123 -11.80 4.75 18.86
C TYR A 123 -12.81 4.72 20.01
N GLN A 124 -14.09 4.90 19.72
CA GLN A 124 -15.14 4.95 20.76
C GLN A 124 -15.29 3.60 21.49
N GLU A 125 -15.24 2.49 20.78
CA GLU A 125 -15.51 1.16 21.32
C GLU A 125 -14.28 0.47 21.92
N LEU A 126 -13.07 0.77 21.43
CA LEU A 126 -11.85 0.12 21.89
C LEU A 126 -10.91 1.05 22.67
N VAL A 127 -10.63 2.26 22.16
CA VAL A 127 -9.66 3.14 22.80
C VAL A 127 -10.25 3.86 24.00
N LYS A 128 -11.39 4.49 23.82
CA LYS A 128 -12.08 5.22 24.89
C LYS A 128 -12.50 4.30 26.05
N THR A 129 -12.79 3.04 25.76
CA THR A 129 -13.12 2.02 26.75
C THR A 129 -11.89 1.33 27.36
N GLN A 130 -10.68 1.75 26.98
CA GLN A 130 -9.39 1.24 27.48
C GLN A 130 -9.11 -0.25 27.13
N LYS A 131 -9.78 -0.81 26.14
CA LYS A 131 -9.53 -2.14 25.62
C LYS A 131 -8.31 -2.17 24.68
N ALA A 132 -8.05 -1.07 23.99
CA ALA A 132 -6.86 -0.81 23.21
C ALA A 132 -6.26 0.54 23.59
N VAL A 133 -4.97 0.74 23.35
CA VAL A 133 -4.31 2.05 23.49
C VAL A 133 -4.38 2.85 22.19
N ASP A 134 -4.52 2.14 21.07
CA ASP A 134 -4.71 2.72 19.75
C ASP A 134 -5.46 1.72 18.86
N ALA A 135 -6.29 2.21 17.96
CA ALA A 135 -7.01 1.39 17.00
C ALA A 135 -7.41 2.24 15.79
N GLY A 136 -7.37 1.63 14.61
CA GLY A 136 -7.72 2.33 13.39
C GLY A 136 -7.99 1.40 12.22
N ALA A 137 -8.37 2.00 11.10
CA ALA A 137 -8.57 1.32 9.83
C ALA A 137 -7.98 2.15 8.70
N PHE A 138 -7.43 1.49 7.70
CA PHE A 138 -6.90 2.13 6.49
C PHE A 138 -6.91 1.17 5.31
N GLN A 139 -6.90 1.72 4.12
CA GLN A 139 -6.70 0.95 2.90
C GLN A 139 -5.29 1.21 2.37
N ASP A 140 -4.56 0.14 2.10
CA ASP A 140 -3.28 0.17 1.40
C ASP A 140 -3.49 -0.28 -0.03
N CYS A 141 -3.37 0.66 -0.97
CA CYS A 141 -3.67 0.44 -2.37
C CYS A 141 -2.44 0.55 -3.24
N ALA A 142 -2.23 -0.49 -4.03
CA ALA A 142 -1.25 -0.51 -5.09
C ALA A 142 -1.91 -0.81 -6.44
N GLU A 143 -1.18 -0.63 -7.52
CA GLU A 143 -1.70 -0.71 -8.89
C GLU A 143 -2.43 -2.02 -9.18
N LEU A 144 -1.90 -3.16 -8.72
CA LEU A 144 -2.40 -4.48 -9.06
C LEU A 144 -3.37 -5.06 -8.03
N ALA A 145 -3.27 -4.65 -6.77
CA ALA A 145 -4.09 -5.14 -5.67
C ALA A 145 -4.05 -4.19 -4.48
N CYS A 146 -5.12 -4.16 -3.70
CA CYS A 146 -5.22 -3.43 -2.43
C CYS A 146 -5.52 -4.39 -1.28
N THR A 147 -5.31 -3.88 -0.07
CA THR A 147 -5.69 -4.57 1.18
C THR A 147 -6.33 -3.55 2.12
N PHE A 148 -7.48 -3.90 2.67
CA PHE A 148 -8.11 -3.13 3.73
C PHE A 148 -7.61 -3.65 5.07
N TYR A 149 -7.16 -2.76 5.94
CA TYR A 149 -6.61 -3.11 7.25
C TYR A 149 -7.41 -2.52 8.40
N VAL A 150 -7.54 -3.31 9.45
CA VAL A 150 -7.93 -2.85 10.77
C VAL A 150 -6.85 -3.27 11.75
N TYR A 151 -6.43 -2.35 12.61
CA TYR A 151 -5.45 -2.66 13.65
C TYR A 151 -5.96 -2.24 15.03
N ALA A 152 -5.46 -2.91 16.05
CA ALA A 152 -5.64 -2.53 17.44
C ALA A 152 -4.40 -2.87 18.26
N MET A 153 -3.94 -1.93 19.09
CA MET A 153 -2.79 -2.11 19.98
C MET A 153 -3.28 -2.39 21.39
N ALA A 154 -2.90 -3.54 21.93
CA ALA A 154 -3.26 -3.92 23.30
C ALA A 154 -2.50 -3.06 24.35
N PRO A 155 -3.07 -2.83 25.53
CA PRO A 155 -2.37 -2.18 26.63
C PRO A 155 -1.10 -2.93 27.07
N SER A 156 -0.11 -2.20 27.56
CA SER A 156 1.12 -2.79 28.08
C SER A 156 0.83 -3.71 29.27
N GLY A 157 1.59 -4.81 29.41
CA GLY A 157 1.44 -5.77 30.49
C GLY A 157 0.38 -6.84 30.27
N ASP A 158 -0.40 -6.75 29.22
CA ASP A 158 -1.45 -7.72 28.86
C ASP A 158 -0.92 -8.77 27.85
N LYS A 159 0.26 -9.30 28.16
CA LYS A 159 0.92 -10.28 27.34
C LYS A 159 0.01 -11.47 27.06
N GLY A 160 -0.21 -11.78 25.79
CA GLY A 160 -0.96 -12.95 25.36
C GLY A 160 -2.47 -12.74 25.23
N LYS A 161 -3.00 -11.53 25.42
CA LYS A 161 -4.45 -11.27 25.31
C LYS A 161 -4.88 -10.66 23.95
N LEU A 162 -4.19 -10.97 22.88
CA LEU A 162 -4.65 -10.58 21.53
C LEU A 162 -5.94 -11.30 21.12
N ALA A 163 -6.19 -12.52 21.62
CA ALA A 163 -7.42 -13.25 21.27
C ALA A 163 -8.71 -12.56 21.76
N PRO A 164 -8.83 -12.05 23.00
CA PRO A 164 -9.98 -11.23 23.40
C PRO A 164 -10.09 -9.94 22.57
N LEU A 165 -8.99 -9.24 22.33
CA LEU A 165 -8.98 -8.00 21.54
C LEU A 165 -9.45 -8.27 20.10
N TYR A 166 -9.06 -9.41 19.51
CA TYR A 166 -9.55 -9.84 18.21
C TYR A 166 -11.06 -10.00 18.19
N GLN A 167 -11.63 -10.72 19.16
CA GLN A 167 -13.08 -10.92 19.26
C GLN A 167 -13.83 -9.61 19.46
N GLU A 168 -13.33 -8.73 20.32
CA GLU A 168 -13.92 -7.41 20.54
C GLU A 168 -13.85 -6.53 19.30
N THR A 169 -12.72 -6.57 18.56
CA THR A 169 -12.58 -5.84 17.30
C THR A 169 -13.59 -6.33 16.26
N LEU A 170 -13.77 -7.65 16.11
CA LEU A 170 -14.79 -8.20 15.22
C LEU A 170 -16.21 -7.77 15.61
N GLN A 171 -16.54 -7.82 16.90
CA GLN A 171 -17.85 -7.34 17.40
C GLN A 171 -18.10 -5.86 17.10
N VAL A 172 -17.06 -5.03 17.12
CA VAL A 172 -17.17 -3.62 16.73
C VAL A 172 -17.45 -3.49 15.24
N LEU A 173 -16.77 -4.26 14.42
CA LEU A 173 -16.98 -4.25 12.96
C LEU A 173 -18.38 -4.75 12.57
N GLU A 174 -18.96 -5.70 13.32
CA GLU A 174 -20.32 -6.19 13.10
C GLU A 174 -21.42 -5.16 13.43
N LYS A 175 -21.11 -4.10 14.19
CA LYS A 175 -22.06 -3.02 14.50
C LYS A 175 -22.18 -1.98 13.39
N PHE A 176 -21.24 -1.95 12.46
CA PHE A 176 -21.20 -1.02 11.34
C PHE A 176 -22.07 -1.50 10.20
#